data_26c812652b2ff21ddaea25e5c96c0919
#
_entry.id   26c812652b2ff21ddaea25e5c96c0919
#
_cell.length_a   1.000
_cell.length_b   1.000
_cell.length_c   1.000
_cell.angle_alpha   90.00
_cell.angle_beta   90.00
_cell.angle_gamma   90.00
#
_symmetry.space_group_name_H-M   'P 1'
#
loop_
_entity.id
_entity.type
_entity.pdbx_description
1 polymer ?
#
loop_
_entity_poly.entity_id
_entity_poly.type
_entity_poly.pdbx_seq_one_letter_code
_entity_poly.pdbx_strand_id
1 'polypeptide(L)'
;MLGRVKTNAVAAVRGIGRPATGSAAFMSDRLSPSIGNIALEFRPGLTATERARFAVQDVAGGLRLWRLAWTLGWLDIRLRYRGSLLGPFWLTLSTAIMVSSLGVLYATLMHMDVHRYLPFIALSQVLWGFISGVVGDGCVCFTQAEGIIRSVRMPLFVQVLRVLVRNLLMLGHNAVVIVVVFALFSVRPGWQALWALPGVAAWALAAAAICLPLGAVCARFRDVPQIVGSVMQIAFFLTPIIWLPDQLGPHEHLLLLNPFFDLLEIVREPLLGTAAGSHIWMAAVAITLVLCGFSCALFARVRGRVAFWL
;
A
#
# COMPACT_ATOMS: atom_id res chain seq x y z
N MET A 1 -39.89 -10.80 -56.13
CA MET A 1 -38.93 -11.47 -57.02
C MET A 1 -37.72 -11.81 -56.16
N LEU A 2 -37.65 -13.01 -55.58
CA LEU A 2 -37.08 -14.23 -56.20
C LEU A 2 -35.59 -13.99 -56.48
N GLY A 3 -34.63 -14.64 -55.79
CA GLY A 3 -34.39 -16.02 -55.96
C GLY A 3 -33.26 -16.54 -55.08
N ARG A 4 -33.45 -17.69 -54.59
CA ARG A 4 -32.58 -18.74 -54.14
C ARG A 4 -31.19 -18.75 -54.81
N VAL A 5 -30.11 -18.85 -53.96
CA VAL A 5 -28.92 -19.61 -54.37
C VAL A 5 -28.60 -20.60 -53.25
N LYS A 6 -28.64 -21.84 -53.65
CA LYS A 6 -28.48 -23.08 -52.90
C LYS A 6 -27.04 -23.31 -52.49
N THR A 7 -26.86 -23.80 -51.27
CA THR A 7 -26.20 -25.09 -50.92
C THR A 7 -25.31 -25.69 -52.01
N ASN A 8 -23.98 -25.69 -51.80
CA ASN A 8 -23.08 -26.80 -52.16
C ASN A 8 -21.63 -26.42 -51.77
N ALA A 9 -21.18 -26.82 -50.59
CA ALA A 9 -19.76 -26.97 -50.30
C ALA A 9 -19.57 -27.80 -49.00
N VAL A 10 -20.17 -28.95 -48.94
CA VAL A 10 -19.87 -29.99 -47.92
C VAL A 10 -19.51 -31.25 -48.71
N ALA A 11 -18.30 -31.33 -49.19
CA ALA A 11 -17.67 -32.60 -49.58
C ALA A 11 -16.29 -32.37 -50.23
N ALA A 12 -15.29 -31.98 -49.48
CA ALA A 12 -13.89 -32.19 -49.90
C ALA A 12 -12.90 -31.79 -48.79
N VAL A 13 -12.81 -32.49 -47.66
CA VAL A 13 -11.56 -32.66 -46.91
C VAL A 13 -11.68 -33.96 -46.10
N ARG A 14 -11.64 -35.10 -46.78
CA ARG A 14 -11.23 -36.37 -46.19
C ARG A 14 -9.90 -36.69 -46.81
N GLY A 15 -8.82 -36.59 -46.00
CA GLY A 15 -7.53 -37.13 -46.44
C GLY A 15 -6.33 -36.28 -46.06
N ILE A 16 -6.14 -35.96 -44.79
CA ILE A 16 -4.81 -35.60 -44.32
C ILE A 16 -4.51 -36.45 -43.07
N GLY A 17 -3.45 -37.22 -43.17
CA GLY A 17 -3.03 -38.24 -42.24
C GLY A 17 -2.81 -37.77 -40.83
N ARG A 18 -2.98 -38.71 -39.86
CA ARG A 18 -2.63 -38.58 -38.49
C ARG A 18 -1.13 -38.21 -38.34
N PRO A 19 -0.75 -37.11 -37.71
CA PRO A 19 0.64 -36.95 -37.32
C PRO A 19 0.92 -37.84 -36.09
N ALA A 20 2.08 -38.49 -36.14
CA ALA A 20 2.60 -39.39 -35.16
C ALA A 20 2.60 -38.78 -33.75
N THR A 21 1.97 -39.45 -32.82
CA THR A 21 2.03 -39.24 -31.38
C THR A 21 3.40 -39.59 -30.84
N GLY A 22 4.39 -38.72 -31.00
CA GLY A 22 5.75 -39.06 -30.52
C GLY A 22 6.65 -37.86 -30.19
N SER A 23 6.29 -36.66 -30.57
CA SER A 23 7.20 -35.50 -30.43
C SER A 23 6.75 -34.40 -29.49
N ALA A 24 5.52 -34.39 -29.02
CA ALA A 24 5.01 -33.36 -28.11
C ALA A 24 5.31 -33.65 -26.63
N ALA A 25 5.60 -34.89 -26.28
CA ALA A 25 5.93 -35.27 -24.90
C ALA A 25 7.40 -34.99 -24.50
N PHE A 26 8.30 -34.79 -25.48
CA PHE A 26 9.73 -34.60 -25.20
C PHE A 26 10.19 -33.16 -25.05
N MET A 27 9.30 -32.22 -25.33
CA MET A 27 9.62 -30.76 -25.26
C MET A 27 9.03 -30.04 -24.05
N SER A 28 8.18 -30.73 -23.27
CA SER A 28 7.61 -30.17 -22.03
C SER A 28 8.49 -30.34 -20.79
N ASP A 29 9.54 -31.14 -20.88
CA ASP A 29 10.33 -31.56 -19.69
C ASP A 29 11.64 -30.77 -19.48
N ARG A 30 11.91 -29.75 -20.31
CA ARG A 30 13.12 -28.90 -20.19
C ARG A 30 12.89 -27.42 -19.94
N LEU A 31 11.70 -27.02 -19.57
CA LEU A 31 11.46 -25.66 -19.06
C LEU A 31 11.47 -25.72 -17.53
N SER A 32 12.68 -25.49 -17.02
CA SER A 32 13.11 -25.24 -15.63
C SER A 32 12.06 -25.39 -14.50
N PRO A 33 12.35 -26.22 -13.50
CA PRO A 33 11.49 -26.44 -12.34
C PRO A 33 11.73 -25.42 -11.24
N SER A 34 11.46 -24.13 -11.44
CA SER A 34 11.68 -23.15 -10.36
C SER A 34 10.68 -22.02 -10.22
N ILE A 35 9.71 -21.91 -11.12
CA ILE A 35 8.53 -21.09 -10.86
C ILE A 35 7.36 -22.05 -10.65
N GLY A 36 7.48 -22.82 -9.55
CA GLY A 36 6.49 -23.81 -9.17
C GLY A 36 5.12 -23.19 -9.00
N ASN A 37 4.17 -23.74 -9.68
CA ASN A 37 2.71 -23.74 -9.52
C ASN A 37 2.15 -22.98 -8.29
N ILE A 38 2.28 -21.65 -8.25
CA ILE A 38 1.51 -20.82 -7.35
C ILE A 38 0.18 -20.55 -8.05
N ALA A 39 -0.56 -21.62 -8.33
CA ALA A 39 -1.88 -21.51 -8.86
C ALA A 39 -2.82 -21.00 -7.75
N LEU A 40 -3.63 -20.01 -8.05
CA LEU A 40 -4.82 -19.68 -7.25
C LEU A 40 -5.85 -20.79 -7.45
N GLU A 41 -5.54 -22.01 -6.99
CA GLU A 41 -6.45 -23.14 -7.00
C GLU A 41 -7.26 -23.14 -5.72
N PHE A 42 -8.56 -23.04 -5.87
CA PHE A 42 -9.48 -23.39 -4.79
C PHE A 42 -9.47 -24.91 -4.63
N ARG A 43 -8.78 -25.39 -3.59
CA ARG A 43 -8.80 -26.80 -3.18
C ARG A 43 -9.72 -26.91 -1.95
N PRO A 44 -10.91 -27.46 -2.07
CA PRO A 44 -11.75 -27.75 -0.91
C PRO A 44 -11.04 -28.78 -0.03
N GLY A 45 -11.05 -28.54 1.30
CA GLY A 45 -10.47 -29.49 2.26
C GLY A 45 -9.04 -29.21 2.75
N LEU A 46 -8.39 -28.10 2.35
CA LEU A 46 -7.07 -27.74 2.87
C LEU A 46 -7.09 -27.58 4.40
N THR A 47 -6.11 -28.16 5.06
CA THR A 47 -5.84 -27.99 6.49
C THR A 47 -5.39 -26.56 6.80
N ALA A 48 -5.48 -26.12 8.06
CA ALA A 48 -5.03 -24.79 8.46
C ALA A 48 -3.53 -24.58 8.18
N THR A 49 -2.72 -25.61 8.36
CA THR A 49 -1.27 -25.59 8.10
C THR A 49 -0.94 -25.43 6.62
N GLU A 50 -1.67 -26.10 5.73
CA GLU A 50 -1.50 -25.96 4.29
C GLU A 50 -1.88 -24.55 3.81
N ARG A 51 -2.97 -24.00 4.33
CA ARG A 51 -3.39 -22.59 4.02
C ARG A 51 -2.32 -21.60 4.45
N ALA A 52 -1.77 -21.75 5.66
CA ALA A 52 -0.68 -20.92 6.14
C ALA A 52 0.56 -21.03 5.25
N ARG A 53 0.93 -22.25 4.86
CA ARG A 53 2.06 -22.51 3.95
C ARG A 53 1.88 -21.81 2.60
N PHE A 54 0.69 -21.90 2.00
CA PHE A 54 0.41 -21.22 0.74
C PHE A 54 0.41 -19.67 0.88
N ALA A 55 -0.05 -19.13 2.01
CA ALA A 55 0.03 -17.69 2.27
C ALA A 55 1.49 -17.23 2.39
N VAL A 56 2.33 -17.97 3.11
CA VAL A 56 3.76 -17.67 3.22
C VAL A 56 4.46 -17.78 1.85
N GLN A 57 4.12 -18.79 1.05
CA GLN A 57 4.66 -18.94 -0.30
C GLN A 57 4.25 -17.77 -1.21
N ASP A 58 3.04 -17.26 -1.08
CA ASP A 58 2.57 -16.08 -1.83
C ASP A 58 3.37 -14.84 -1.45
N VAL A 59 3.56 -14.59 -0.15
CA VAL A 59 4.37 -13.48 0.36
C VAL A 59 5.81 -13.61 -0.12
N ALA A 60 6.42 -14.78 0.04
CA ALA A 60 7.80 -15.03 -0.40
C ALA A 60 7.96 -14.90 -1.93
N GLY A 61 6.98 -15.40 -2.69
CA GLY A 61 6.94 -15.25 -4.14
C GLY A 61 6.81 -13.80 -4.57
N GLY A 62 5.94 -13.04 -3.89
CA GLY A 62 5.80 -11.60 -4.12
C GLY A 62 7.07 -10.82 -3.83
N LEU A 63 7.75 -11.12 -2.71
CA LEU A 63 9.03 -10.51 -2.37
C LEU A 63 10.13 -10.81 -3.41
N ARG A 64 10.16 -12.01 -3.98
CA ARG A 64 11.10 -12.33 -5.08
C ARG A 64 10.83 -11.51 -6.34
N LEU A 65 9.58 -11.10 -6.55
CA LEU A 65 9.14 -10.27 -7.68
C LEU A 65 9.15 -8.77 -7.36
N TRP A 66 9.92 -8.32 -6.37
CA TRP A 66 9.98 -6.91 -5.94
C TRP A 66 10.28 -5.93 -7.08
N ARG A 67 11.11 -6.35 -8.08
CA ARG A 67 11.43 -5.54 -9.26
C ARG A 67 10.19 -5.29 -10.13
N LEU A 68 9.32 -6.30 -10.25
CA LEU A 68 8.06 -6.17 -10.97
C LEU A 68 7.13 -5.20 -10.21
N ALA A 69 7.00 -5.38 -8.88
CA ALA A 69 6.21 -4.48 -8.05
C ALA A 69 6.69 -3.02 -8.13
N TRP A 70 8.03 -2.82 -8.13
CA TRP A 70 8.63 -1.51 -8.33
C TRP A 70 8.26 -0.90 -9.68
N THR A 71 8.39 -1.66 -10.77
CA THR A 71 8.05 -1.20 -12.13
C THR A 71 6.57 -0.83 -12.22
N LEU A 72 5.68 -1.66 -11.66
CA LEU A 72 4.24 -1.40 -11.65
C LEU A 72 3.90 -0.15 -10.82
N GLY A 73 4.46 -0.01 -9.62
CA GLY A 73 4.25 1.15 -8.77
C GLY A 73 4.75 2.45 -9.39
N TRP A 74 5.93 2.42 -10.04
CA TRP A 74 6.45 3.54 -10.80
C TRP A 74 5.55 3.90 -12.00
N LEU A 75 5.08 2.89 -12.72
CA LEU A 75 4.18 3.07 -13.87
C LEU A 75 2.85 3.71 -13.42
N ASP A 76 2.31 3.33 -12.26
CA ASP A 76 1.09 3.94 -11.70
C ASP A 76 1.24 5.45 -11.53
N ILE A 77 2.39 5.90 -11.01
CA ILE A 77 2.65 7.34 -10.85
C ILE A 77 2.74 8.01 -12.22
N ARG A 78 3.49 7.42 -13.15
CA ARG A 78 3.62 8.01 -14.51
C ARG A 78 2.28 8.10 -15.22
N LEU A 79 1.43 7.09 -15.10
CA LEU A 79 0.10 7.08 -15.72
C LEU A 79 -0.87 8.07 -15.06
N ARG A 80 -0.80 8.22 -13.72
CA ARG A 80 -1.63 9.18 -12.97
C ARG A 80 -1.40 10.62 -13.42
N TYR A 81 -0.17 10.96 -13.77
CA TYR A 81 0.21 12.31 -14.17
C TYR A 81 0.43 12.48 -15.67
N ARG A 82 0.04 11.49 -16.48
CA ARG A 82 0.12 11.58 -17.94
C ARG A 82 -0.80 12.70 -18.44
N GLY A 83 -0.20 13.64 -19.18
CA GLY A 83 -0.92 14.83 -19.69
C GLY A 83 -1.03 16.00 -18.70
N SER A 84 -0.47 15.89 -17.50
CA SER A 84 -0.37 17.02 -16.57
C SER A 84 0.81 17.92 -16.93
N LEU A 85 0.62 19.25 -16.92
CA LEU A 85 1.69 20.23 -17.14
C LEU A 85 2.75 20.18 -16.02
N LEU A 86 2.34 20.00 -14.77
CA LEU A 86 3.21 20.00 -13.60
C LEU A 86 3.63 18.57 -13.19
N GLY A 87 3.04 17.56 -13.79
CA GLY A 87 3.34 16.16 -13.47
C GLY A 87 3.16 15.84 -11.97
N PRO A 88 4.03 14.98 -11.40
CA PRO A 88 4.00 14.65 -9.97
C PRO A 88 4.24 15.86 -9.05
N PHE A 89 4.84 16.94 -9.55
CA PHE A 89 5.11 18.15 -8.78
C PHE A 89 3.83 18.84 -8.28
N TRP A 90 2.70 18.63 -8.97
CA TRP A 90 1.40 19.13 -8.51
C TRP A 90 1.05 18.61 -7.10
N LEU A 91 1.38 17.37 -6.79
CA LEU A 91 1.15 16.81 -5.47
C LEU A 91 1.95 17.56 -4.40
N THR A 92 3.23 17.78 -4.65
CA THR A 92 4.12 18.52 -3.75
C THR A 92 3.64 19.96 -3.56
N LEU A 93 3.23 20.62 -4.66
CA LEU A 93 2.73 21.98 -4.62
C LEU A 93 1.45 22.11 -3.80
N SER A 94 0.48 21.20 -4.01
CA SER A 94 -0.78 21.20 -3.25
C SER A 94 -0.53 20.94 -1.76
N THR A 95 0.39 20.04 -1.42
CA THR A 95 0.80 19.80 -0.03
C THR A 95 1.48 21.04 0.56
N ALA A 96 2.35 21.71 -0.17
CA ALA A 96 3.03 22.94 0.28
C ALA A 96 2.02 24.07 0.55
N ILE A 97 1.05 24.28 -0.35
CA ILE A 97 -0.01 25.27 -0.17
C ILE A 97 -0.85 24.92 1.07
N MET A 98 -1.24 23.67 1.24
CA MET A 98 -2.02 23.22 2.39
C MET A 98 -1.27 23.40 3.70
N VAL A 99 -0.01 23.01 3.77
CA VAL A 99 0.86 23.19 4.94
C VAL A 99 1.04 24.66 5.28
N SER A 100 1.32 25.51 4.29
CA SER A 100 1.50 26.94 4.49
C SER A 100 0.20 27.60 4.99
N SER A 101 -0.92 27.29 4.35
CA SER A 101 -2.23 27.85 4.71
C SER A 101 -2.67 27.44 6.10
N LEU A 102 -2.65 26.13 6.40
CA LEU A 102 -3.01 25.63 7.72
C LEU A 102 -2.00 26.05 8.78
N GLY A 103 -0.71 26.02 8.44
CA GLY A 103 0.36 26.39 9.36
C GLY A 103 0.23 27.83 9.84
N VAL A 104 0.03 28.79 8.94
CA VAL A 104 -0.16 30.20 9.29
C VAL A 104 -1.49 30.41 10.01
N LEU A 105 -2.58 29.84 9.51
CA LEU A 105 -3.91 29.99 10.08
C LEU A 105 -3.96 29.49 11.54
N TYR A 106 -3.53 28.26 11.77
CA TYR A 106 -3.62 27.67 13.11
C TYR A 106 -2.57 28.21 14.08
N ALA A 107 -1.37 28.58 13.60
CA ALA A 107 -0.40 29.28 14.44
C ALA A 107 -0.98 30.59 14.96
N THR A 108 -1.65 31.36 14.10
CA THR A 108 -2.30 32.64 14.48
C THR A 108 -3.50 32.39 15.39
N LEU A 109 -4.36 31.43 15.06
CA LEU A 109 -5.58 31.13 15.82
C LEU A 109 -5.28 30.62 17.23
N MET A 110 -4.26 29.77 17.37
CA MET A 110 -3.87 29.17 18.64
C MET A 110 -2.78 29.95 19.38
N HIS A 111 -2.39 31.14 18.86
CA HIS A 111 -1.33 31.99 19.46
C HIS A 111 -0.01 31.27 19.66
N MET A 112 0.35 30.38 18.71
CA MET A 112 1.58 29.61 18.76
C MET A 112 2.68 30.27 17.92
N ASP A 113 3.94 29.99 18.30
CA ASP A 113 5.09 30.40 17.49
C ASP A 113 5.11 29.64 16.17
N VAL A 114 5.04 30.39 15.08
CA VAL A 114 5.08 29.87 13.71
C VAL A 114 6.35 29.06 13.46
N HIS A 115 7.48 29.45 14.05
CA HIS A 115 8.76 28.75 13.89
C HIS A 115 8.74 27.33 14.50
N ARG A 116 7.98 27.11 15.55
CA ARG A 116 7.78 25.79 16.14
C ARG A 116 6.68 24.99 15.44
N TYR A 117 5.58 25.68 15.09
CA TYR A 117 4.37 25.00 14.64
C TYR A 117 4.44 24.58 13.16
N LEU A 118 5.03 25.41 12.28
CA LEU A 118 5.02 25.13 10.84
C LEU A 118 5.88 23.90 10.44
N PRO A 119 7.07 23.66 11.02
CA PRO A 119 7.78 22.40 10.84
C PRO A 119 7.01 21.16 11.35
N PHE A 120 6.31 21.31 12.49
CA PHE A 120 5.48 20.24 13.05
C PHE A 120 4.33 19.84 12.12
N ILE A 121 3.53 20.83 11.66
CA ILE A 121 2.38 20.54 10.78
C ILE A 121 2.84 20.04 9.40
N ALA A 122 3.94 20.58 8.86
CA ALA A 122 4.50 20.14 7.59
C ALA A 122 4.85 18.65 7.63
N LEU A 123 5.55 18.26 8.68
CA LEU A 123 5.97 16.88 8.88
C LEU A 123 4.75 15.98 9.12
N SER A 124 3.86 16.36 10.04
CA SER A 124 2.65 15.61 10.38
C SER A 124 1.75 15.38 9.17
N GLN A 125 1.54 16.40 8.34
CA GLN A 125 0.69 16.34 7.16
C GLN A 125 1.27 15.41 6.07
N VAL A 126 2.58 15.50 5.83
CA VAL A 126 3.25 14.63 4.85
C VAL A 126 3.25 13.17 5.31
N LEU A 127 3.55 12.93 6.57
CA LEU A 127 3.57 11.59 7.15
C LEU A 127 2.17 10.97 7.20
N TRP A 128 1.16 11.74 7.58
CA TRP A 128 -0.23 11.31 7.52
C TRP A 128 -0.68 10.98 6.10
N GLY A 129 -0.23 11.77 5.12
CA GLY A 129 -0.49 11.52 3.70
C GLY A 129 -0.03 10.14 3.26
N PHE A 130 1.11 9.66 3.77
CA PHE A 130 1.57 8.30 3.52
C PHE A 130 0.66 7.26 4.19
N ILE A 131 0.35 7.42 5.47
CA ILE A 131 -0.48 6.48 6.22
C ILE A 131 -1.86 6.35 5.58
N SER A 132 -2.54 7.48 5.34
CA SER A 132 -3.87 7.49 4.73
C SER A 132 -3.86 6.99 3.29
N GLY A 133 -2.82 7.32 2.53
CA GLY A 133 -2.61 6.84 1.17
C GLY A 133 -2.48 5.32 1.10
N VAL A 134 -1.65 4.73 1.96
CA VAL A 134 -1.50 3.26 2.05
C VAL A 134 -2.81 2.58 2.40
N VAL A 135 -3.56 3.10 3.37
CA VAL A 135 -4.85 2.52 3.77
C VAL A 135 -5.87 2.60 2.64
N GLY A 136 -6.02 3.78 2.01
CA GLY A 136 -6.94 3.98 0.90
C GLY A 136 -6.59 3.14 -0.34
N ASP A 137 -5.33 3.16 -0.75
CA ASP A 137 -4.84 2.36 -1.88
C ASP A 137 -4.89 0.86 -1.58
N GLY A 138 -4.68 0.47 -0.32
CA GLY A 138 -4.80 -0.90 0.16
C GLY A 138 -6.21 -1.47 -0.02
N CYS A 139 -7.24 -0.66 0.22
CA CYS A 139 -8.64 -1.04 0.00
C CYS A 139 -8.91 -1.47 -1.45
N VAL A 140 -8.26 -0.84 -2.41
CA VAL A 140 -8.52 -1.07 -3.84
C VAL A 140 -7.41 -1.85 -4.55
N CYS A 141 -6.40 -2.34 -3.83
CA CYS A 141 -5.20 -2.94 -4.41
C CYS A 141 -5.50 -4.17 -5.28
N PHE A 142 -6.48 -4.99 -4.94
CA PHE A 142 -6.85 -6.16 -5.74
C PHE A 142 -7.89 -5.82 -6.80
N THR A 143 -8.86 -4.97 -6.51
CA THR A 143 -9.90 -4.57 -7.47
C THR A 143 -9.34 -3.78 -8.64
N GLN A 144 -8.38 -2.87 -8.40
CA GLN A 144 -7.67 -2.16 -9.48
C GLN A 144 -6.79 -3.09 -10.32
N ALA A 145 -6.36 -4.21 -9.76
CA ALA A 145 -5.52 -5.19 -10.43
C ALA A 145 -6.30 -6.40 -10.98
N GLU A 146 -7.65 -6.38 -10.98
CA GLU A 146 -8.51 -7.48 -11.39
C GLU A 146 -8.10 -8.08 -12.74
N GLY A 147 -7.93 -7.24 -13.76
CA GLY A 147 -7.52 -7.70 -15.10
C GLY A 147 -6.18 -8.44 -15.10
N ILE A 148 -5.21 -7.98 -14.29
CA ILE A 148 -3.90 -8.62 -14.18
C ILE A 148 -4.01 -9.93 -13.40
N ILE A 149 -4.75 -9.94 -12.28
CA ILE A 149 -4.93 -11.11 -11.42
C ILE A 149 -5.63 -12.23 -12.17
N ARG A 150 -6.61 -11.91 -13.03
CA ARG A 150 -7.34 -12.90 -13.84
C ARG A 150 -6.55 -13.40 -15.05
N SER A 151 -5.68 -12.57 -15.63
CA SER A 151 -4.95 -12.92 -16.86
C SER A 151 -3.60 -13.59 -16.60
N VAL A 152 -2.92 -13.23 -15.51
CA VAL A 152 -1.56 -13.70 -15.20
C VAL A 152 -1.53 -14.35 -13.81
N ARG A 153 -1.02 -15.56 -13.75
CA ARG A 153 -0.79 -16.26 -12.47
C ARG A 153 0.40 -15.63 -11.75
N MET A 154 0.13 -14.75 -10.79
CA MET A 154 1.17 -14.12 -9.96
C MET A 154 0.75 -14.10 -8.49
N PRO A 155 1.72 -14.02 -7.55
CA PRO A 155 1.43 -13.84 -6.14
C PRO A 155 0.62 -12.56 -5.90
N LEU A 156 -0.43 -12.65 -5.08
CA LEU A 156 -1.26 -11.48 -4.72
C LEU A 156 -0.45 -10.41 -3.98
N PHE A 157 0.57 -10.84 -3.25
CA PHE A 157 1.46 -9.94 -2.51
C PHE A 157 2.22 -8.94 -3.41
N VAL A 158 2.38 -9.24 -4.71
CA VAL A 158 2.95 -8.29 -5.68
C VAL A 158 2.11 -6.98 -5.74
N GLN A 159 0.77 -7.08 -5.64
CA GLN A 159 -0.10 -5.92 -5.67
C GLN A 159 0.03 -5.09 -4.39
N VAL A 160 0.24 -5.74 -3.26
CA VAL A 160 0.54 -5.05 -1.99
C VAL A 160 1.87 -4.29 -2.06
N LEU A 161 2.92 -4.93 -2.58
CA LEU A 161 4.20 -4.26 -2.81
C LEU A 161 4.09 -3.09 -3.80
N ARG A 162 3.26 -3.23 -4.84
CA ARG A 162 2.96 -2.14 -5.79
C ARG A 162 2.37 -0.93 -5.09
N VAL A 163 1.39 -1.12 -4.18
CA VAL A 163 0.82 -0.05 -3.35
C VAL A 163 1.88 0.58 -2.47
N LEU A 164 2.70 -0.23 -1.80
CA LEU A 164 3.77 0.26 -0.93
C LEU A 164 4.78 1.12 -1.71
N VAL A 165 5.28 0.62 -2.84
CA VAL A 165 6.23 1.35 -3.69
C VAL A 165 5.63 2.68 -4.14
N ARG A 166 4.38 2.68 -4.61
CA ARG A 166 3.70 3.91 -5.05
C ARG A 166 3.64 4.94 -3.93
N ASN A 167 3.22 4.55 -2.73
CA ASN A 167 3.09 5.46 -1.59
C ASN A 167 4.46 5.92 -1.05
N LEU A 168 5.49 5.07 -1.07
CA LEU A 168 6.86 5.49 -0.72
C LEU A 168 7.42 6.52 -1.72
N LEU A 169 7.14 6.36 -3.01
CA LEU A 169 7.54 7.34 -4.02
C LEU A 169 6.79 8.67 -3.82
N MET A 170 5.50 8.62 -3.47
CA MET A 170 4.71 9.82 -3.14
C MET A 170 5.23 10.51 -1.87
N LEU A 171 5.60 9.73 -0.84
CA LEU A 171 6.25 10.25 0.36
C LEU A 171 7.57 10.94 0.01
N GLY A 172 8.40 10.32 -0.85
CA GLY A 172 9.66 10.92 -1.32
C GLY A 172 9.45 12.25 -2.04
N HIS A 173 8.42 12.38 -2.89
CA HIS A 173 8.08 13.65 -3.54
C HIS A 173 7.64 14.71 -2.51
N ASN A 174 6.78 14.33 -1.55
CA ASN A 174 6.30 15.25 -0.52
C ASN A 174 7.36 15.59 0.52
N ALA A 175 8.40 14.76 0.70
CA ALA A 175 9.54 15.07 1.57
C ALA A 175 10.26 16.36 1.14
N VAL A 176 10.16 16.76 -0.12
CA VAL A 176 10.67 18.07 -0.59
C VAL A 176 10.05 19.23 0.20
N VAL A 177 8.75 19.14 0.53
CA VAL A 177 8.08 20.16 1.36
C VAL A 177 8.73 20.23 2.75
N ILE A 178 9.01 19.08 3.36
CA ILE A 178 9.67 19.01 4.67
C ILE A 178 11.06 19.67 4.59
N VAL A 179 11.84 19.32 3.57
CA VAL A 179 13.20 19.88 3.39
C VAL A 179 13.15 21.40 3.23
N VAL A 180 12.22 21.92 2.43
CA VAL A 180 12.05 23.37 2.21
C VAL A 180 11.64 24.05 3.52
N VAL A 181 10.67 23.50 4.24
CA VAL A 181 10.21 24.08 5.52
C VAL A 181 11.35 24.06 6.54
N PHE A 182 12.09 22.95 6.67
CA PHE A 182 13.21 22.85 7.61
C PHE A 182 14.34 23.86 7.27
N ALA A 183 14.61 24.06 5.98
CA ALA A 183 15.57 25.06 5.54
C ALA A 183 15.12 26.49 5.86
N LEU A 184 13.84 26.84 5.63
CA LEU A 184 13.27 28.15 5.91
C LEU A 184 13.21 28.50 7.41
N PHE A 185 12.91 27.49 8.23
CA PHE A 185 12.76 27.64 9.68
C PHE A 185 14.00 27.23 10.48
N SER A 186 15.13 26.96 9.77
CA SER A 186 16.41 26.60 10.39
C SER A 186 16.34 25.36 11.32
N VAL A 187 15.40 24.45 11.07
CA VAL A 187 15.29 23.18 11.79
C VAL A 187 16.43 22.28 11.35
N ARG A 188 17.28 21.87 12.27
CA ARG A 188 18.38 20.94 12.00
C ARG A 188 18.14 19.63 12.72
N PRO A 189 17.63 18.61 12.00
CA PRO A 189 17.53 17.27 12.55
C PRO A 189 18.92 16.79 12.95
N GLY A 190 19.09 16.43 14.23
CA GLY A 190 20.36 15.90 14.72
C GLY A 190 20.59 14.46 14.26
N TRP A 191 21.54 13.77 14.91
CA TRP A 191 21.78 12.33 14.67
C TRP A 191 20.53 11.47 14.99
N GLN A 192 19.62 11.97 15.82
CA GLN A 192 18.31 11.33 16.12
C GLN A 192 17.49 11.06 14.86
N ALA A 193 17.62 11.87 13.81
CA ALA A 193 16.92 11.65 12.54
C ALA A 193 17.19 10.26 11.93
N LEU A 194 18.31 9.62 12.26
CA LEU A 194 18.60 8.26 11.82
C LEU A 194 17.58 7.24 12.36
N TRP A 195 16.96 7.51 13.51
CA TRP A 195 15.91 6.65 14.06
C TRP A 195 14.61 6.69 13.23
N ALA A 196 14.45 7.66 12.35
CA ALA A 196 13.35 7.65 11.39
C ALA A 196 13.46 6.49 10.38
N LEU A 197 14.68 5.98 10.09
CA LEU A 197 14.87 4.86 9.15
C LEU A 197 14.21 3.56 9.65
N PRO A 198 14.48 3.07 10.89
CA PRO A 198 13.74 1.92 11.41
C PRO A 198 12.24 2.22 11.57
N GLY A 199 11.84 3.47 11.85
CA GLY A 199 10.43 3.89 11.85
C GLY A 199 9.75 3.68 10.48
N VAL A 200 10.38 4.13 9.40
CA VAL A 200 9.88 3.91 8.03
C VAL A 200 9.89 2.42 7.67
N ALA A 201 10.86 1.64 8.14
CA ALA A 201 10.85 0.19 7.95
C ALA A 201 9.67 -0.48 8.67
N ALA A 202 9.35 -0.06 9.91
CA ALA A 202 8.17 -0.50 10.64
C ALA A 202 6.88 -0.12 9.89
N TRP A 203 6.82 1.08 9.33
CA TRP A 203 5.70 1.51 8.47
C TRP A 203 5.53 0.65 7.23
N ALA A 204 6.62 0.30 6.55
CA ALA A 204 6.56 -0.57 5.38
C ALA A 204 5.97 -1.94 5.73
N LEU A 205 6.34 -2.48 6.90
CA LEU A 205 5.80 -3.74 7.39
C LEU A 205 4.32 -3.62 7.78
N ALA A 206 3.95 -2.57 8.54
CA ALA A 206 2.57 -2.30 8.91
C ALA A 206 1.68 -2.04 7.68
N ALA A 207 2.20 -1.30 6.67
CA ALA A 207 1.54 -1.06 5.40
C ALA A 207 1.27 -2.36 4.64
N ALA A 208 2.26 -3.24 4.52
CA ALA A 208 2.06 -4.55 3.90
C ALA A 208 1.04 -5.39 4.67
N ALA A 209 1.10 -5.35 6.00
CA ALA A 209 0.19 -6.07 6.87
C ALA A 209 -1.25 -5.58 6.77
N ILE A 210 -1.50 -4.28 6.65
CA ILE A 210 -2.87 -3.74 6.55
C ILE A 210 -3.46 -3.87 5.13
N CYS A 211 -2.65 -3.76 4.07
CA CYS A 211 -3.13 -3.85 2.70
C CYS A 211 -3.70 -5.25 2.35
N LEU A 212 -3.11 -6.32 2.87
CA LEU A 212 -3.59 -7.68 2.60
C LEU A 212 -5.03 -7.91 3.05
N PRO A 213 -5.39 -7.68 4.34
CA PRO A 213 -6.76 -7.85 4.81
C PRO A 213 -7.72 -6.83 4.19
N LEU A 214 -7.33 -5.55 4.07
CA LEU A 214 -8.18 -4.53 3.47
C LEU A 214 -8.50 -4.87 2.02
N GLY A 215 -7.50 -5.19 1.19
CA GLY A 215 -7.72 -5.56 -0.20
C GLY A 215 -8.64 -6.79 -0.34
N ALA A 216 -8.46 -7.81 0.50
CA ALA A 216 -9.29 -9.01 0.48
C ALA A 216 -10.75 -8.74 0.90
N VAL A 217 -10.96 -7.94 1.96
CA VAL A 217 -12.30 -7.57 2.44
C VAL A 217 -13.01 -6.67 1.44
N CYS A 218 -12.30 -5.67 0.89
CA CYS A 218 -12.84 -4.74 -0.10
C CYS A 218 -13.12 -5.40 -1.46
N ALA A 219 -12.41 -6.46 -1.82
CA ALA A 219 -12.74 -7.28 -3.00
C ALA A 219 -14.08 -7.99 -2.82
N ARG A 220 -14.45 -8.35 -1.58
CA ARG A 220 -15.73 -8.99 -1.26
C ARG A 220 -16.87 -8.00 -1.05
N PHE A 221 -16.60 -6.88 -0.39
CA PHE A 221 -17.58 -5.87 0.02
C PHE A 221 -17.18 -4.52 -0.55
N ARG A 222 -17.94 -4.03 -1.52
CA ARG A 222 -17.60 -2.84 -2.31
C ARG A 222 -17.88 -1.50 -1.60
N ASP A 223 -18.56 -1.52 -0.48
CA ASP A 223 -18.86 -0.37 0.37
C ASP A 223 -17.78 -0.11 1.44
N VAL A 224 -16.99 -1.13 1.78
CA VAL A 224 -15.93 -1.04 2.81
C VAL A 224 -14.90 0.06 2.51
N PRO A 225 -14.44 0.32 1.27
CA PRO A 225 -13.51 1.43 0.99
C PRO A 225 -14.05 2.78 1.43
N GLN A 226 -15.35 3.04 1.29
CA GLN A 226 -15.98 4.29 1.71
C GLN A 226 -16.03 4.39 3.24
N ILE A 227 -16.36 3.29 3.92
CA ILE A 227 -16.34 3.21 5.39
C ILE A 227 -14.94 3.50 5.92
N VAL A 228 -13.91 2.84 5.34
CA VAL A 228 -12.51 3.07 5.71
C VAL A 228 -12.11 4.52 5.47
N GLY A 229 -12.53 5.13 4.36
CA GLY A 229 -12.29 6.55 4.08
C GLY A 229 -12.86 7.46 5.18
N SER A 230 -14.09 7.20 5.62
CA SER A 230 -14.72 7.95 6.72
C SER A 230 -13.98 7.75 8.06
N VAL A 231 -13.56 6.52 8.35
CA VAL A 231 -12.75 6.22 9.55
C VAL A 231 -11.42 6.97 9.51
N MET A 232 -10.74 6.99 8.36
CA MET A 232 -9.47 7.71 8.21
C MET A 232 -9.64 9.23 8.37
N GLN A 233 -10.77 9.78 7.94
CA GLN A 233 -11.10 11.19 8.15
C GLN A 233 -11.30 11.51 9.63
N ILE A 234 -12.00 10.66 10.38
CA ILE A 234 -12.15 10.81 11.83
C ILE A 234 -10.78 10.66 12.52
N ALA A 235 -10.01 9.64 12.15
CA ALA A 235 -8.68 9.39 12.70
C ALA A 235 -7.72 10.58 12.49
N PHE A 236 -7.84 11.31 11.39
CA PHE A 236 -7.07 12.53 11.13
C PHE A 236 -7.26 13.59 12.23
N PHE A 237 -8.48 13.79 12.69
CA PHE A 237 -8.77 14.77 13.75
C PHE A 237 -8.43 14.26 15.16
N LEU A 238 -8.53 12.93 15.37
CA LEU A 238 -8.17 12.31 16.65
C LEU A 238 -6.66 12.18 16.84
N THR A 239 -5.90 12.15 15.75
CA THR A 239 -4.44 12.10 15.79
C THR A 239 -3.88 13.51 15.79
N PRO A 240 -2.86 13.85 16.60
CA PRO A 240 -2.28 15.19 16.65
C PRO A 240 -1.47 15.49 15.39
N ILE A 241 -2.19 15.92 14.35
CA ILE A 241 -1.66 16.33 13.05
C ILE A 241 -1.72 17.85 12.94
N ILE A 242 -2.89 18.44 13.27
CA ILE A 242 -3.13 19.88 13.22
C ILE A 242 -2.83 20.52 14.58
N TRP A 243 -3.04 19.80 15.68
CA TRP A 243 -2.85 20.27 17.04
C TRP A 243 -1.66 19.57 17.70
N LEU A 244 -1.06 20.19 18.70
CA LEU A 244 0.12 19.65 19.39
C LEU A 244 -0.28 18.70 20.52
N PRO A 245 0.44 17.58 20.75
CA PRO A 245 0.17 16.65 21.87
C PRO A 245 0.11 17.34 23.22
N ASP A 246 1.01 18.31 23.48
CA ASP A 246 1.10 19.09 24.72
C ASP A 246 -0.23 19.78 25.11
N GLN A 247 -1.14 20.02 24.14
CA GLN A 247 -2.42 20.68 24.39
C GLN A 247 -3.41 19.82 25.19
N LEU A 248 -3.20 18.49 25.23
CA LEU A 248 -4.00 17.60 26.08
C LEU A 248 -3.59 17.63 27.56
N GLY A 249 -2.44 18.19 27.87
CA GLY A 249 -1.93 18.28 29.24
C GLY A 249 -1.93 16.93 29.96
N PRO A 250 -2.61 16.79 31.12
CA PRO A 250 -2.60 15.55 31.90
C PRO A 250 -3.16 14.33 31.16
N HIS A 251 -3.88 14.53 30.07
CA HIS A 251 -4.55 13.47 29.30
C HIS A 251 -3.72 12.98 28.10
N GLU A 252 -2.49 13.43 27.96
CA GLU A 252 -1.60 13.03 26.85
C GLU A 252 -1.41 11.51 26.76
N HIS A 253 -1.45 10.79 27.90
CA HIS A 253 -1.36 9.34 27.92
C HIS A 253 -2.47 8.63 27.14
N LEU A 254 -3.62 9.28 26.89
CA LEU A 254 -4.70 8.72 26.06
C LEU A 254 -4.29 8.58 24.58
N LEU A 255 -3.28 9.35 24.13
CA LEU A 255 -2.76 9.25 22.76
C LEU A 255 -2.14 7.88 22.46
N LEU A 256 -1.60 7.20 23.48
CA LEU A 256 -1.07 5.84 23.32
C LEU A 256 -2.14 4.80 22.96
N LEU A 257 -3.42 5.12 23.10
CA LEU A 257 -4.51 4.28 22.63
C LEU A 257 -4.78 4.47 21.12
N ASN A 258 -4.19 5.50 20.52
CA ASN A 258 -4.36 5.79 19.10
C ASN A 258 -3.22 5.15 18.29
N PRO A 259 -3.47 4.05 17.54
CA PRO A 259 -2.43 3.35 16.80
C PRO A 259 -1.74 4.21 15.73
N PHE A 260 -2.43 5.23 15.22
CA PHE A 260 -1.86 6.15 14.25
C PHE A 260 -0.88 7.14 14.89
N PHE A 261 -1.11 7.50 16.16
CA PHE A 261 -0.21 8.36 16.91
C PHE A 261 1.16 7.71 17.09
N ASP A 262 1.19 6.49 17.61
CA ASP A 262 2.45 5.79 17.86
C ASP A 262 3.25 5.55 16.58
N LEU A 263 2.56 5.11 15.51
CA LEU A 263 3.19 4.94 14.21
C LEU A 263 3.72 6.26 13.63
N LEU A 264 3.03 7.37 13.85
CA LEU A 264 3.45 8.68 13.35
C LEU A 264 4.67 9.20 14.14
N GLU A 265 4.66 9.06 15.47
CA GLU A 265 5.71 9.59 16.35
C GLU A 265 7.06 8.91 16.16
N ILE A 266 7.11 7.60 15.90
CA ILE A 266 8.40 6.91 15.67
C ILE A 266 9.18 7.47 14.47
N VAL A 267 8.53 8.23 13.59
CA VAL A 267 9.17 8.90 12.46
C VAL A 267 9.23 10.41 12.69
N ARG A 268 8.18 11.01 13.26
CA ARG A 268 8.07 12.48 13.45
C ARG A 268 9.06 13.02 14.46
N GLU A 269 9.10 12.45 15.66
CA GLU A 269 9.98 12.94 16.71
C GLU A 269 11.46 12.93 16.32
N PRO A 270 12.01 11.83 15.77
CA PRO A 270 13.39 11.82 15.32
C PRO A 270 13.71 12.90 14.27
N LEU A 271 12.80 13.20 13.37
CA LEU A 271 12.97 14.22 12.35
C LEU A 271 12.86 15.64 12.91
N LEU A 272 12.14 15.84 14.03
CA LEU A 272 12.09 17.10 14.78
C LEU A 272 13.29 17.28 15.71
N GLY A 273 14.19 16.29 15.82
CA GLY A 273 15.41 16.36 16.63
C GLY A 273 15.25 15.83 18.05
N THR A 274 14.15 15.15 18.35
CA THR A 274 13.88 14.49 19.63
C THR A 274 13.90 12.97 19.44
N ALA A 275 14.20 12.21 20.50
CA ALA A 275 14.12 10.75 20.43
C ALA A 275 12.76 10.29 20.90
N ALA A 276 12.05 9.54 20.07
CA ALA A 276 10.78 8.92 20.44
C ALA A 276 10.96 8.02 21.68
N GLY A 277 10.08 8.19 22.66
CA GLY A 277 10.13 7.45 23.91
C GLY A 277 10.05 5.94 23.67
N SER A 278 10.71 5.16 24.55
CA SER A 278 10.69 3.68 24.44
C SER A 278 9.28 3.09 24.47
N HIS A 279 8.36 3.72 25.19
CA HIS A 279 6.94 3.32 25.24
C HIS A 279 6.23 3.49 23.90
N ILE A 280 6.53 4.56 23.15
CA ILE A 280 5.99 4.79 21.80
C ILE A 280 6.51 3.71 20.82
N TRP A 281 7.81 3.41 20.90
CA TRP A 281 8.39 2.32 20.12
C TRP A 281 7.77 0.96 20.44
N MET A 282 7.59 0.66 21.73
CA MET A 282 6.95 -0.59 22.16
C MET A 282 5.51 -0.69 21.63
N ALA A 283 4.74 0.39 21.74
CA ALA A 283 3.37 0.45 21.20
C ALA A 283 3.34 0.26 19.68
N ALA A 284 4.16 1.00 18.93
CA ALA A 284 4.25 0.89 17.48
C ALA A 284 4.65 -0.52 17.02
N VAL A 285 5.62 -1.15 17.69
CA VAL A 285 6.03 -2.53 17.39
C VAL A 285 4.90 -3.51 17.72
N ALA A 286 4.25 -3.37 18.89
CA ALA A 286 3.14 -4.23 19.29
C ALA A 286 1.98 -4.13 18.28
N ILE A 287 1.58 -2.92 17.86
CA ILE A 287 0.57 -2.68 16.84
C ILE A 287 0.96 -3.37 15.53
N THR A 288 2.20 -3.18 15.08
CA THR A 288 2.70 -3.79 13.83
C THR A 288 2.65 -5.32 13.91
N LEU A 289 3.05 -5.92 15.03
CA LEU A 289 3.01 -7.37 15.23
C LEU A 289 1.57 -7.91 15.25
N VAL A 290 0.65 -7.22 15.92
CA VAL A 290 -0.78 -7.56 15.93
C VAL A 290 -1.37 -7.50 14.53
N LEU A 291 -1.06 -6.44 13.77
CA LEU A 291 -1.46 -6.30 12.36
C LEU A 291 -0.91 -7.43 11.50
N CYS A 292 0.37 -7.79 11.66
CA CYS A 292 0.99 -8.90 10.93
C CYS A 292 0.31 -10.24 11.26
N GLY A 293 0.08 -10.53 12.53
CA GLY A 293 -0.61 -11.75 12.98
C GLY A 293 -2.02 -11.85 12.42
N PHE A 294 -2.80 -10.77 12.56
CA PHE A 294 -4.16 -10.70 12.00
C PHE A 294 -4.16 -10.87 10.48
N SER A 295 -3.26 -10.15 9.80
CA SER A 295 -3.10 -10.22 8.35
C SER A 295 -2.77 -11.64 7.88
N CYS A 296 -1.79 -12.28 8.48
CA CYS A 296 -1.42 -13.66 8.15
C CYS A 296 -2.60 -14.63 8.37
N ALA A 297 -3.30 -14.51 9.49
CA ALA A 297 -4.44 -15.37 9.82
C ALA A 297 -5.60 -15.18 8.83
N LEU A 298 -5.95 -13.93 8.50
CA LEU A 298 -7.02 -13.63 7.56
C LEU A 298 -6.63 -14.03 6.13
N PHE A 299 -5.44 -13.63 5.67
CA PHE A 299 -4.97 -13.92 4.32
C PHE A 299 -4.86 -15.43 4.06
N ALA A 300 -4.37 -16.21 5.02
CA ALA A 300 -4.35 -17.66 4.92
C ALA A 300 -5.75 -18.26 4.70
N ARG A 301 -6.81 -17.66 5.28
CA ARG A 301 -8.18 -18.11 5.13
C ARG A 301 -8.84 -17.71 3.81
N VAL A 302 -8.50 -16.50 3.30
CA VAL A 302 -9.25 -15.90 2.18
C VAL A 302 -8.49 -15.90 0.85
N ARG A 303 -7.16 -16.11 0.84
CA ARG A 303 -6.30 -16.03 -0.34
C ARG A 303 -6.87 -16.75 -1.57
N GLY A 304 -7.29 -18.01 -1.40
CA GLY A 304 -7.83 -18.83 -2.51
C GLY A 304 -9.19 -18.33 -3.02
N ARG A 305 -9.86 -17.42 -2.32
CA ARG A 305 -11.18 -16.89 -2.68
C ARG A 305 -11.11 -15.50 -3.32
N VAL A 306 -10.01 -14.78 -3.15
CA VAL A 306 -9.87 -13.39 -3.65
C VAL A 306 -10.13 -13.31 -5.16
N ALA A 307 -9.57 -14.23 -5.95
CA ALA A 307 -9.78 -14.25 -7.41
C ALA A 307 -11.24 -14.51 -7.84
N PHE A 308 -12.06 -15.09 -6.95
CA PHE A 308 -13.50 -15.31 -7.22
C PHE A 308 -14.37 -14.12 -6.78
N TRP A 309 -13.85 -13.24 -5.92
CA TRP A 309 -14.56 -12.06 -5.46
C TRP A 309 -14.34 -10.84 -6.36
N LEU A 310 -13.28 -10.87 -7.16
CA LEU A 310 -12.96 -9.91 -8.19
C LEU A 310 -13.81 -10.15 -9.44
#